data_9e514bc4a402e1d1a01b4b9e4d771ef7
#
_entry.id   9e514bc4a402e1d1a01b4b9e4d771ef7
#
_cell.length_a   1.000
_cell.length_b   1.000
_cell.length_c   1.000
_cell.angle_alpha   90.00
_cell.angle_beta   90.00
_cell.angle_gamma   90.00
#
_symmetry.space_group_name_H-M   'P 1'
#
loop_
_entity.id
_entity.type
_entity.pdbx_description
1 polymer ?
#
loop_
_entity_poly.entity_id
_entity_poly.type
_entity_poly.pdbx_seq_one_letter_code
_entity_poly.pdbx_strand_id
1 'polypeptide(L)'
;QIAEIDLGKYSNRFSSYTELRLHENRSQSIVLLNGDVVSNARDTTGGVSARVFNGGTWGFSSNPDMSNDAIDGTISAATRNADFLARRCGNEDAALPLSNASADSDFSTKKTLKTQEEKIAFLTEIDNYIVSSFPDVVSRQVLLSCLDMEKKLQTSEGSNGHNVTTRSLIAVKLTTENENKEPVELSEAIGARGQYEDVFESMDTIIPALDKLYAQLLDKKEAVQPISGYHDVILASDLAGILAHEAIGHTTEADIVRAGSVAADYLNKKVASDLITL
;
A
#
# COMPACT_ATOMS: atom_id res chain seq x y z
N GLN A 1 -20.12 0.08 -7.66
CA GLN A 1 -18.85 0.76 -7.98
C GLN A 1 -18.96 2.21 -7.54
N ILE A 2 -17.93 2.74 -6.88
CA ILE A 2 -17.97 4.12 -6.36
C ILE A 2 -17.87 5.18 -7.47
N ALA A 3 -17.40 4.82 -8.66
CA ALA A 3 -17.36 5.70 -9.84
C ALA A 3 -18.71 6.37 -10.14
N GLU A 4 -19.82 5.67 -9.94
CA GLU A 4 -21.18 6.12 -10.26
C GLU A 4 -21.77 7.05 -9.19
N ILE A 5 -21.16 7.12 -8.00
CA ILE A 5 -21.66 7.93 -6.89
C ILE A 5 -21.19 9.39 -7.07
N ASP A 6 -22.14 10.29 -7.30
CA ASP A 6 -21.88 11.72 -7.30
C ASP A 6 -21.83 12.25 -5.86
N LEU A 7 -20.65 12.66 -5.40
CA LEU A 7 -20.44 13.24 -4.07
C LEU A 7 -20.92 14.70 -4.00
N GLY A 8 -20.98 15.41 -5.13
CA GLY A 8 -21.41 16.81 -5.20
C GLY A 8 -22.84 17.03 -4.69
N LYS A 9 -23.72 16.04 -4.83
CA LYS A 9 -25.11 16.10 -4.36
C LYS A 9 -25.23 16.23 -2.83
N TYR A 10 -24.19 15.89 -2.07
CA TYR A 10 -24.19 16.01 -0.61
C TYR A 10 -23.63 17.34 -0.10
N SER A 11 -23.15 18.23 -0.98
CA SER A 11 -22.53 19.50 -0.58
C SER A 11 -23.47 20.39 0.23
N ASN A 12 -24.77 20.29 0.04
CA ASN A 12 -25.78 21.00 0.82
C ASN A 12 -25.95 20.46 2.26
N ARG A 13 -25.33 19.35 2.60
CA ARG A 13 -25.29 18.77 3.95
C ARG A 13 -24.10 19.27 4.77
N PHE A 14 -23.16 19.96 4.14
CA PHE A 14 -21.95 20.44 4.81
C PHE A 14 -22.26 21.75 5.56
N SER A 15 -22.15 21.73 6.88
CA SER A 15 -22.40 22.89 7.74
C SER A 15 -21.14 23.65 8.15
N SER A 16 -19.98 22.99 8.03
CA SER A 16 -18.66 23.52 8.31
C SER A 16 -17.69 22.91 7.30
N TYR A 17 -16.38 23.21 7.41
CA TYR A 17 -15.42 22.55 6.53
C TYR A 17 -15.55 21.04 6.65
N THR A 18 -15.85 20.40 5.55
CA THR A 18 -16.13 18.96 5.47
C THR A 18 -15.36 18.35 4.33
N GLU A 19 -14.76 17.19 4.60
CA GLU A 19 -14.22 16.29 3.60
C GLU A 19 -15.04 15.00 3.60
N LEU A 20 -15.67 14.71 2.48
CA LEU A 20 -16.42 13.47 2.25
C LEU A 20 -15.60 12.58 1.30
N ARG A 21 -15.33 11.35 1.71
CA ARG A 21 -14.52 10.39 0.94
C ARG A 21 -15.23 9.07 0.75
N LEU A 22 -15.10 8.54 -0.45
CA LEU A 22 -15.36 7.13 -0.76
C LEU A 22 -14.04 6.44 -1.06
N HIS A 23 -13.91 5.20 -0.61
CA HIS A 23 -12.76 4.36 -0.87
C HIS A 23 -13.22 2.93 -1.12
N GLU A 24 -12.76 2.32 -2.20
CA GLU A 24 -13.00 0.91 -2.52
C GLU A 24 -11.69 0.27 -2.93
N ASN A 25 -11.36 -0.85 -2.31
CA ASN A 25 -10.26 -1.73 -2.67
C ASN A 25 -10.84 -3.00 -3.27
N ARG A 26 -10.39 -3.35 -4.46
CA ARG A 26 -10.69 -4.63 -5.13
C ARG A 26 -9.40 -5.41 -5.21
N SER A 27 -9.34 -6.52 -4.50
CA SER A 27 -8.15 -7.38 -4.44
C SER A 27 -8.40 -8.73 -5.10
N GLN A 28 -7.34 -9.28 -5.67
CA GLN A 28 -7.27 -10.67 -6.13
C GLN A 28 -5.96 -11.27 -5.64
N SER A 29 -6.04 -12.48 -5.08
CA SER A 29 -4.88 -13.26 -4.66
C SER A 29 -5.01 -14.69 -5.16
N ILE A 30 -3.94 -15.22 -5.77
CA ILE A 30 -3.82 -16.61 -6.20
C ILE A 30 -2.52 -17.15 -5.63
N VAL A 31 -2.57 -18.29 -4.95
CA VAL A 31 -1.39 -18.92 -4.33
C VAL A 31 -1.23 -20.32 -4.86
N LEU A 32 -0.06 -20.61 -5.42
CA LEU A 32 0.40 -21.96 -5.72
C LEU A 32 1.41 -22.38 -4.64
N LEU A 33 1.27 -23.60 -4.15
CA LEU A 33 2.24 -24.26 -3.26
C LEU A 33 2.64 -25.60 -3.90
N ASN A 34 3.91 -25.73 -4.25
CA ASN A 34 4.46 -26.89 -4.92
C ASN A 34 3.68 -27.32 -6.20
N GLY A 35 3.18 -26.32 -6.94
CA GLY A 35 2.41 -26.50 -8.16
C GLY A 35 0.90 -26.60 -7.99
N ASP A 36 0.41 -26.83 -6.78
CA ASP A 36 -1.03 -26.91 -6.51
C ASP A 36 -1.61 -25.54 -6.12
N VAL A 37 -2.77 -25.18 -6.67
CA VAL A 37 -3.51 -23.98 -6.27
C VAL A 37 -4.14 -24.20 -4.90
N VAL A 38 -3.58 -23.55 -3.87
CA VAL A 38 -4.03 -23.68 -2.48
C VAL A 38 -4.93 -22.53 -2.05
N SER A 39 -4.91 -21.41 -2.77
CA SER A 39 -5.80 -20.27 -2.53
C SER A 39 -6.09 -19.52 -3.82
N ASN A 40 -7.32 -19.07 -3.95
CA ASN A 40 -7.77 -18.21 -5.03
C ASN A 40 -8.94 -17.37 -4.52
N ALA A 41 -8.64 -16.14 -4.14
CA ALA A 41 -9.56 -15.25 -3.46
C ALA A 41 -9.72 -13.94 -4.22
N ARG A 42 -10.94 -13.41 -4.19
CA ARG A 42 -11.26 -12.03 -4.58
C ARG A 42 -12.03 -11.39 -3.43
N ASP A 43 -11.68 -10.16 -3.14
CA ASP A 43 -12.35 -9.40 -2.10
C ASP A 43 -12.56 -7.95 -2.53
N THR A 44 -13.63 -7.36 -2.02
CA THR A 44 -13.92 -5.94 -2.19
C THR A 44 -14.22 -5.36 -0.84
N THR A 45 -13.38 -4.44 -0.41
CA THR A 45 -13.56 -3.70 0.85
C THR A 45 -13.64 -2.21 0.55
N GLY A 46 -14.39 -1.49 1.37
CA GLY A 46 -14.52 -0.06 1.16
C GLY A 46 -15.52 0.58 2.11
N GLY A 47 -15.88 1.80 1.81
CA GLY A 47 -16.87 2.54 2.58
C GLY A 47 -16.79 4.04 2.33
N VAL A 48 -17.63 4.75 3.07
CA VAL A 48 -17.66 6.19 3.15
C VAL A 48 -17.02 6.67 4.44
N SER A 49 -16.31 7.79 4.39
CA SER A 49 -15.87 8.52 5.57
C SER A 49 -16.09 10.01 5.40
N ALA A 50 -16.37 10.66 6.52
CA ALA A 50 -16.45 12.11 6.59
C ALA A 50 -15.59 12.61 7.74
N ARG A 51 -14.91 13.74 7.54
CA ARG A 51 -14.34 14.51 8.63
C ARG A 51 -14.75 15.96 8.51
N VAL A 52 -15.09 16.54 9.64
CA VAL A 52 -15.62 17.88 9.75
C VAL A 52 -14.73 18.67 10.69
N PHE A 53 -14.31 19.86 10.26
CA PHE A 53 -13.55 20.80 11.11
C PHE A 53 -14.47 21.90 11.58
N ASN A 54 -14.59 22.04 12.90
CA ASN A 54 -15.37 23.09 13.53
C ASN A 54 -14.69 23.53 14.84
N GLY A 55 -14.59 24.85 15.05
CA GLY A 55 -14.03 25.41 16.29
C GLY A 55 -12.65 24.85 16.66
N GLY A 56 -11.74 24.71 15.70
CA GLY A 56 -10.40 24.19 15.94
C GLY A 56 -10.29 22.69 16.18
N THR A 57 -11.37 21.93 16.04
CA THR A 57 -11.41 20.48 16.28
C THR A 57 -11.91 19.70 15.08
N TRP A 58 -11.53 18.44 15.00
CA TRP A 58 -11.97 17.52 13.97
C TRP A 58 -12.96 16.50 14.52
N GLY A 59 -14.11 16.36 13.87
CA GLY A 59 -15.00 15.22 14.02
C GLY A 59 -14.83 14.25 12.87
N PHE A 60 -14.87 12.96 13.14
CA PHE A 60 -14.75 11.87 12.15
C PHE A 60 -15.86 10.86 12.31
N SER A 61 -16.29 10.30 11.19
CA SER A 61 -17.17 9.13 11.13
C SER A 61 -16.90 8.34 9.86
N SER A 62 -17.15 7.04 9.90
CA SER A 62 -17.07 6.16 8.72
C SER A 62 -18.15 5.07 8.77
N ASN A 63 -18.49 4.55 7.59
CA ASN A 63 -19.44 3.46 7.43
C ASN A 63 -19.00 2.58 6.25
N PRO A 64 -19.00 1.25 6.36
CA PRO A 64 -18.70 0.37 5.23
C PRO A 64 -19.78 0.38 4.15
N ASP A 65 -21.03 0.73 4.49
CA ASP A 65 -22.12 0.93 3.52
C ASP A 65 -22.00 2.30 2.84
N MET A 66 -22.23 2.33 1.53
CA MET A 66 -22.16 3.52 0.67
C MET A 66 -23.51 3.90 0.09
N SER A 67 -24.61 3.43 0.66
CA SER A 67 -25.97 3.90 0.34
C SER A 67 -26.14 5.38 0.67
N ASN A 68 -27.14 6.01 0.07
CA ASN A 68 -27.43 7.42 0.34
C ASN A 68 -27.63 7.70 1.83
N ASP A 69 -28.36 6.82 2.53
CA ASP A 69 -28.65 6.96 3.95
C ASP A 69 -27.37 6.80 4.80
N ALA A 70 -26.48 5.88 4.42
CA ALA A 70 -25.20 5.69 5.08
C ALA A 70 -24.28 6.90 4.90
N ILE A 71 -24.24 7.49 3.70
CA ILE A 71 -23.47 8.70 3.43
C ILE A 71 -24.00 9.89 4.23
N ASP A 72 -25.31 10.14 4.21
CA ASP A 72 -25.94 11.20 5.00
C ASP A 72 -25.73 10.99 6.51
N GLY A 73 -25.87 9.76 6.98
CA GLY A 73 -25.62 9.38 8.36
C GLY A 73 -24.17 9.62 8.80
N THR A 74 -23.23 9.32 7.93
CA THR A 74 -21.78 9.51 8.17
C THR A 74 -21.42 10.99 8.28
N ILE A 75 -21.94 11.85 7.37
CA ILE A 75 -21.73 13.30 7.44
C ILE A 75 -22.30 13.85 8.75
N SER A 76 -23.55 13.46 9.07
CA SER A 76 -24.23 13.91 10.29
C SER A 76 -23.49 13.50 11.56
N ALA A 77 -22.97 12.27 11.61
CA ALA A 77 -22.21 11.77 12.75
C ALA A 77 -20.86 12.52 12.91
N ALA A 78 -20.12 12.73 11.81
CA ALA A 78 -18.89 13.51 11.83
C ALA A 78 -19.12 14.95 12.31
N THR A 79 -20.20 15.58 11.85
CA THR A 79 -20.61 16.94 12.29
C THR A 79 -20.88 16.96 13.79
N ARG A 80 -21.71 16.04 14.31
CA ARG A 80 -21.99 15.97 15.76
C ARG A 80 -20.73 15.74 16.59
N ASN A 81 -19.80 14.94 16.09
CA ASN A 81 -18.52 14.70 16.77
C ASN A 81 -17.66 15.96 16.82
N ALA A 82 -17.56 16.71 15.71
CA ALA A 82 -16.86 18.01 15.67
C ALA A 82 -17.47 19.01 16.64
N ASP A 83 -18.78 19.17 16.62
CA ASP A 83 -19.51 20.09 17.50
C ASP A 83 -19.34 19.74 18.98
N PHE A 84 -19.35 18.45 19.30
CA PHE A 84 -19.12 17.98 20.66
C PHE A 84 -17.72 18.33 21.16
N LEU A 85 -16.69 18.11 20.33
CA LEU A 85 -15.30 18.43 20.68
C LEU A 85 -15.08 19.94 20.73
N ALA A 86 -15.63 20.71 19.79
CA ALA A 86 -15.53 22.17 19.77
C ALA A 86 -16.05 22.80 21.07
N ARG A 87 -17.17 22.31 21.62
CA ARG A 87 -17.71 22.79 22.90
C ARG A 87 -16.83 22.47 24.12
N ARG A 88 -15.95 21.47 24.03
CA ARG A 88 -15.11 21.03 25.15
C ARG A 88 -13.69 21.58 25.11
N CYS A 89 -13.10 21.63 23.95
CA CYS A 89 -11.69 21.98 23.76
C CYS A 89 -11.45 22.80 22.47
N GLY A 90 -12.49 23.48 21.97
CA GLY A 90 -12.38 24.25 20.75
C GLY A 90 -11.48 25.47 20.89
N ASN A 91 -10.96 25.91 19.76
CA ASN A 91 -10.25 27.17 19.60
C ASN A 91 -10.83 27.88 18.37
N GLU A 92 -11.61 28.92 18.60
CA GLU A 92 -12.30 29.66 17.53
C GLU A 92 -11.33 30.40 16.59
N ASP A 93 -10.12 30.67 17.04
CA ASP A 93 -9.07 31.32 16.25
C ASP A 93 -8.33 30.34 15.32
N ALA A 94 -8.58 29.03 15.46
CA ALA A 94 -7.96 28.02 14.61
C ALA A 94 -8.56 28.04 13.20
N ALA A 95 -7.72 28.29 12.20
CA ALA A 95 -8.08 28.29 10.79
C ALA A 95 -7.34 27.17 10.02
N LEU A 96 -8.00 26.62 9.02
CA LEU A 96 -7.36 25.71 8.06
C LEU A 96 -6.87 26.51 6.85
N PRO A 97 -5.69 26.20 6.32
CA PRO A 97 -5.28 26.70 5.01
C PRO A 97 -6.14 26.00 3.95
N LEU A 98 -7.17 26.69 3.50
CA LEU A 98 -8.13 26.14 2.54
C LEU A 98 -7.59 26.26 1.11
N SER A 99 -7.85 25.24 0.30
CA SER A 99 -7.55 25.23 -1.12
C SER A 99 -8.71 24.59 -1.90
N ASN A 100 -8.86 25.00 -3.14
CA ASN A 100 -9.80 24.41 -4.07
C ASN A 100 -9.01 23.83 -5.24
N ALA A 101 -9.14 22.52 -5.45
CA ALA A 101 -8.48 21.80 -6.52
C ALA A 101 -9.36 20.66 -7.05
N SER A 102 -9.25 20.38 -8.34
CA SER A 102 -9.91 19.23 -8.97
C SER A 102 -8.87 18.35 -9.64
N ALA A 103 -8.98 17.05 -9.45
CA ALA A 103 -8.11 16.08 -10.09
C ALA A 103 -8.87 14.80 -10.44
N ASP A 104 -8.58 14.27 -11.61
CA ASP A 104 -9.05 12.96 -12.06
C ASP A 104 -7.84 12.18 -12.58
N SER A 105 -7.62 11.00 -12.05
CA SER A 105 -6.48 10.14 -12.41
C SER A 105 -6.94 8.70 -12.44
N ASP A 106 -7.03 8.11 -13.62
CA ASP A 106 -7.39 6.70 -13.81
C ASP A 106 -6.19 5.95 -14.43
N PHE A 107 -5.56 5.11 -13.60
CA PHE A 107 -4.45 4.25 -13.99
C PHE A 107 -4.90 2.81 -14.27
N SER A 108 -6.17 2.60 -14.59
CA SER A 108 -6.65 1.29 -15.05
C SER A 108 -6.06 0.94 -16.40
N THR A 109 -5.81 -0.36 -16.62
CA THR A 109 -5.28 -0.85 -17.89
C THR A 109 -6.22 -0.53 -19.06
N LYS A 110 -5.63 -0.33 -20.23
CA LYS A 110 -6.36 -0.26 -21.51
C LYS A 110 -6.28 -1.58 -22.28
N LYS A 111 -5.55 -2.57 -21.73
CA LYS A 111 -5.42 -3.91 -22.33
C LYS A 111 -6.64 -4.76 -22.00
N THR A 112 -6.85 -5.83 -22.76
CA THR A 112 -7.86 -6.84 -22.45
C THR A 112 -7.47 -7.58 -21.18
N LEU A 113 -8.38 -7.64 -20.22
CA LEU A 113 -8.16 -8.30 -18.95
C LEU A 113 -7.98 -9.81 -19.17
N LYS A 114 -7.00 -10.37 -18.50
CA LYS A 114 -6.76 -11.81 -18.47
C LYS A 114 -7.75 -12.51 -17.56
N THR A 115 -8.19 -13.69 -18.01
CA THR A 115 -9.04 -14.55 -17.19
C THR A 115 -8.27 -15.10 -15.99
N GLN A 116 -9.00 -15.66 -15.05
CA GLN A 116 -8.41 -16.33 -13.90
C GLN A 116 -7.57 -17.54 -14.32
N GLU A 117 -8.06 -18.30 -15.30
CA GLU A 117 -7.36 -19.47 -15.87
C GLU A 117 -6.03 -19.07 -16.54
N GLU A 118 -6.02 -17.97 -17.29
CA GLU A 118 -4.79 -17.44 -17.89
C GLU A 118 -3.77 -17.01 -16.81
N LYS A 119 -4.23 -16.39 -15.73
CA LYS A 119 -3.35 -16.00 -14.61
C LYS A 119 -2.78 -17.22 -13.89
N ILE A 120 -3.61 -18.24 -13.62
CA ILE A 120 -3.16 -19.51 -13.04
C ILE A 120 -2.15 -20.21 -13.96
N ALA A 121 -2.42 -20.23 -15.27
CA ALA A 121 -1.51 -20.83 -16.24
C ALA A 121 -0.12 -20.15 -16.20
N PHE A 122 -0.07 -18.83 -16.12
CA PHE A 122 1.19 -18.10 -16.01
C PHE A 122 1.94 -18.41 -14.69
N LEU A 123 1.23 -18.48 -13.55
CA LEU A 123 1.84 -18.89 -12.28
C LEU A 123 2.35 -20.33 -12.32
N THR A 124 1.64 -21.22 -13.03
CA THR A 124 2.07 -22.60 -13.25
C THR A 124 3.32 -22.65 -14.13
N GLU A 125 3.45 -21.76 -15.11
CA GLU A 125 4.65 -21.65 -15.94
C GLU A 125 5.87 -21.23 -15.08
N ILE A 126 5.70 -20.30 -14.14
CA ILE A 126 6.72 -19.93 -13.16
C ILE A 126 7.10 -21.15 -12.30
N ASP A 127 6.13 -21.87 -11.77
CA ASP A 127 6.37 -23.07 -10.96
C ASP A 127 7.14 -24.13 -11.73
N ASN A 128 6.76 -24.41 -12.99
CA ASN A 128 7.45 -25.35 -13.86
C ASN A 128 8.90 -24.93 -14.15
N TYR A 129 9.15 -23.64 -14.34
CA TYR A 129 10.50 -23.13 -14.50
C TYR A 129 11.36 -23.43 -13.26
N ILE A 130 10.82 -23.16 -12.07
CA ILE A 130 11.51 -23.46 -10.80
C ILE A 130 11.85 -24.94 -10.70
N VAL A 131 10.88 -25.83 -10.98
CA VAL A 131 11.08 -27.30 -10.93
C VAL A 131 12.16 -27.76 -11.87
N SER A 132 12.18 -27.21 -13.08
CA SER A 132 13.14 -27.66 -14.11
C SER A 132 14.54 -27.08 -13.94
N SER A 133 14.68 -25.90 -13.31
CA SER A 133 15.91 -25.14 -13.27
C SER A 133 16.60 -25.14 -11.90
N PHE A 134 15.86 -25.40 -10.80
CA PHE A 134 16.37 -25.26 -9.43
C PHE A 134 16.29 -26.57 -8.63
N PRO A 135 17.24 -27.51 -8.83
CA PRO A 135 17.18 -28.87 -8.27
C PRO A 135 17.26 -28.91 -6.73
N ASP A 136 17.83 -27.89 -6.06
CA ASP A 136 17.96 -27.87 -4.60
C ASP A 136 16.68 -27.38 -3.88
N VAL A 137 15.67 -26.94 -4.62
CA VAL A 137 14.43 -26.42 -4.03
C VAL A 137 13.52 -27.59 -3.60
N VAL A 138 13.27 -27.67 -2.30
CA VAL A 138 12.40 -28.70 -1.69
C VAL A 138 10.95 -28.24 -1.52
N SER A 139 10.72 -26.94 -1.44
CA SER A 139 9.38 -26.33 -1.42
C SER A 139 9.39 -24.97 -2.09
N ARG A 140 8.30 -24.64 -2.74
CA ARG A 140 8.15 -23.38 -3.47
C ARG A 140 6.72 -22.86 -3.39
N GLN A 141 6.59 -21.55 -3.23
CA GLN A 141 5.32 -20.87 -3.27
C GLN A 141 5.37 -19.74 -4.30
N VAL A 142 4.33 -19.65 -5.11
CA VAL A 142 4.13 -18.55 -6.07
C VAL A 142 2.81 -17.87 -5.73
N LEU A 143 2.88 -16.62 -5.35
CA LEU A 143 1.73 -15.78 -4.98
C LEU A 143 1.54 -14.67 -6.00
N LEU A 144 0.39 -14.58 -6.63
CA LEU A 144 -0.07 -13.37 -7.32
C LEU A 144 -0.93 -12.53 -6.37
N SER A 145 -0.64 -11.25 -6.28
CA SER A 145 -1.46 -10.26 -5.59
C SER A 145 -1.73 -9.06 -6.49
N CYS A 146 -3.00 -8.78 -6.74
CA CYS A 146 -3.45 -7.60 -7.49
C CYS A 146 -4.34 -6.77 -6.57
N LEU A 147 -4.17 -5.45 -6.62
CA LEU A 147 -4.96 -4.50 -5.84
C LEU A 147 -5.31 -3.28 -6.69
N ASP A 148 -6.60 -3.05 -6.88
CA ASP A 148 -7.14 -1.83 -7.46
C ASP A 148 -7.76 -0.99 -6.35
N MET A 149 -7.27 0.23 -6.18
CA MET A 149 -7.77 1.19 -5.19
C MET A 149 -8.47 2.32 -5.92
N GLU A 150 -9.76 2.50 -5.65
CA GLU A 150 -10.52 3.61 -6.18
C GLU A 150 -10.94 4.55 -5.04
N LYS A 151 -10.71 5.84 -5.22
CA LYS A 151 -10.96 6.88 -4.22
C LYS A 151 -11.69 8.05 -4.85
N LYS A 152 -12.66 8.60 -4.13
CA LYS A 152 -13.31 9.87 -4.43
C LYS A 152 -13.26 10.79 -3.24
N LEU A 153 -13.14 12.08 -3.50
CA LEU A 153 -13.13 13.14 -2.51
C LEU A 153 -14.02 14.28 -2.95
N GLN A 154 -14.78 14.83 -2.01
CA GLN A 154 -15.49 16.10 -2.15
C GLN A 154 -15.29 16.91 -0.89
N THR A 155 -14.94 18.19 -1.02
CA THR A 155 -14.85 19.10 0.12
C THR A 155 -15.92 20.19 0.05
N SER A 156 -16.20 20.83 1.19
CA SER A 156 -17.10 21.98 1.26
C SER A 156 -16.60 23.18 0.46
N GLU A 157 -15.27 23.30 0.26
CA GLU A 157 -14.64 24.36 -0.51
C GLU A 157 -14.61 24.13 -2.01
N GLY A 158 -15.27 23.04 -2.47
CA GLY A 158 -15.40 22.72 -3.88
C GLY A 158 -14.23 21.89 -4.44
N SER A 159 -13.24 21.49 -3.64
CA SER A 159 -12.26 20.52 -4.11
C SER A 159 -12.95 19.18 -4.38
N ASN A 160 -12.63 18.58 -5.51
CA ASN A 160 -13.09 17.24 -5.86
C ASN A 160 -11.94 16.44 -6.45
N GLY A 161 -11.96 15.15 -6.22
CA GLY A 161 -10.95 14.23 -6.73
C GLY A 161 -11.53 12.86 -7.01
N HIS A 162 -11.05 12.24 -8.07
CA HIS A 162 -11.23 10.83 -8.36
C HIS A 162 -9.88 10.24 -8.72
N ASN A 163 -9.58 9.09 -8.15
CA ASN A 163 -8.32 8.39 -8.41
C ASN A 163 -8.55 6.89 -8.45
N VAL A 164 -8.05 6.24 -9.50
CA VAL A 164 -7.91 4.79 -9.58
C VAL A 164 -6.42 4.48 -9.66
N THR A 165 -5.91 3.78 -8.66
CA THR A 165 -4.52 3.34 -8.61
C THR A 165 -4.48 1.82 -8.52
N THR A 166 -3.70 1.21 -9.40
CA THR A 166 -3.59 -0.25 -9.50
C THR A 166 -2.16 -0.69 -9.23
N ARG A 167 -2.01 -1.86 -8.63
CA ARG A 167 -0.70 -2.50 -8.45
C ARG A 167 -0.84 -4.00 -8.53
N SER A 168 0.17 -4.63 -9.09
CA SER A 168 0.24 -6.09 -9.18
C SER A 168 1.65 -6.56 -8.84
N LEU A 169 1.74 -7.65 -8.09
CA LEU A 169 3.01 -8.29 -7.76
C LEU A 169 2.88 -9.81 -7.81
N ILE A 170 3.98 -10.46 -8.16
CA ILE A 170 4.19 -11.90 -7.96
C ILE A 170 5.30 -12.04 -6.93
N ALA A 171 5.00 -12.69 -5.81
CA ALA A 171 5.98 -13.06 -4.80
C ALA A 171 6.30 -14.55 -4.94
N VAL A 172 7.59 -14.85 -5.02
CA VAL A 172 8.09 -16.22 -5.06
C VAL A 172 8.89 -16.49 -3.80
N LYS A 173 8.54 -17.56 -3.10
CA LYS A 173 9.30 -18.06 -1.94
C LYS A 173 9.87 -19.42 -2.30
N LEU A 174 11.17 -19.59 -2.13
CA LEU A 174 11.90 -20.83 -2.33
C LEU A 174 12.44 -21.32 -0.98
N THR A 175 12.36 -22.63 -0.76
CA THR A 175 12.89 -23.31 0.41
C THR A 175 13.87 -24.38 -0.03
N THR A 176 15.05 -24.41 0.56
CA THR A 176 16.03 -25.50 0.46
C THR A 176 16.35 -26.02 1.86
N GLU A 177 17.20 -27.05 1.96
CA GLU A 177 17.68 -27.57 3.24
C GLU A 177 19.21 -27.39 3.33
N ASN A 178 19.70 -27.00 4.53
CA ASN A 178 21.12 -26.99 4.81
C ASN A 178 21.64 -28.43 5.10
N GLU A 179 22.92 -28.55 5.44
CA GLU A 179 23.56 -29.84 5.76
C GLU A 179 22.90 -30.56 6.94
N ASN A 180 22.30 -29.81 7.87
CA ASN A 180 21.60 -30.34 9.05
C ASN A 180 20.14 -30.68 8.79
N LYS A 181 19.66 -30.58 7.53
CA LYS A 181 18.25 -30.73 7.15
C LYS A 181 17.33 -29.66 7.74
N GLU A 182 17.88 -28.52 8.08
CA GLU A 182 17.09 -27.36 8.51
C GLU A 182 16.64 -26.54 7.29
N PRO A 183 15.40 -26.04 7.28
CA PRO A 183 14.90 -25.26 6.15
C PRO A 183 15.57 -23.89 6.06
N VAL A 184 16.01 -23.55 4.86
CA VAL A 184 16.51 -22.22 4.50
C VAL A 184 15.57 -21.63 3.46
N GLU A 185 15.01 -20.47 3.75
CA GLU A 185 14.02 -19.83 2.90
C GLU A 185 14.49 -18.46 2.43
N LEU A 186 14.08 -18.10 1.20
CA LEU A 186 14.25 -16.77 0.67
C LEU A 186 13.05 -16.43 -0.22
N SER A 187 12.66 -15.17 -0.25
CA SER A 187 11.56 -14.71 -1.11
C SER A 187 11.93 -13.44 -1.86
N GLU A 188 11.37 -13.28 -3.04
CA GLU A 188 11.49 -12.10 -3.89
C GLU A 188 10.10 -11.69 -4.36
N ALA A 189 9.83 -10.38 -4.42
CA ALA A 189 8.61 -9.81 -4.94
C ALA A 189 8.91 -9.02 -6.22
N ILE A 190 8.28 -9.44 -7.32
CA ILE A 190 8.40 -8.83 -8.63
C ILE A 190 7.09 -8.15 -8.95
N GLY A 191 7.08 -6.85 -9.15
CA GLY A 191 5.85 -6.13 -9.43
C GLY A 191 6.03 -4.66 -9.66
N ALA A 192 4.94 -3.99 -9.99
CA ALA A 192 4.92 -2.56 -10.27
C ALA A 192 3.52 -1.96 -10.07
N ARG A 193 3.43 -0.63 -10.26
CA ARG A 193 2.15 0.03 -10.49
C ARG A 193 1.60 -0.45 -11.83
N GLY A 194 0.33 -0.82 -11.87
CA GLY A 194 -0.39 -1.33 -13.04
C GLY A 194 -1.23 -2.54 -12.68
N GLN A 195 -2.21 -2.84 -13.52
CA GLN A 195 -2.93 -4.11 -13.42
C GLN A 195 -2.05 -5.26 -13.93
N TYR A 196 -2.46 -6.49 -13.67
CA TYR A 196 -1.72 -7.69 -14.05
C TYR A 196 -1.22 -7.63 -15.50
N GLU A 197 -2.07 -7.19 -16.40
CA GLU A 197 -1.85 -7.13 -17.85
C GLU A 197 -0.79 -6.09 -18.27
N ASP A 198 -0.54 -5.10 -17.41
CA ASP A 198 0.47 -4.07 -17.63
C ASP A 198 1.83 -4.48 -17.10
N VAL A 199 1.83 -5.30 -16.05
CA VAL A 199 3.04 -5.64 -15.28
C VAL A 199 3.66 -6.96 -15.76
N PHE A 200 2.82 -7.95 -16.10
CA PHE A 200 3.28 -9.30 -16.44
C PHE A 200 2.95 -9.67 -17.89
N GLU A 201 3.89 -9.42 -18.80
CA GLU A 201 3.72 -9.70 -20.22
C GLU A 201 4.27 -11.08 -20.62
N SER A 202 5.42 -11.48 -20.06
CA SER A 202 6.07 -12.75 -20.39
C SER A 202 6.99 -13.23 -19.28
N MET A 203 7.40 -14.48 -19.35
CA MET A 203 8.40 -15.08 -18.46
C MET A 203 9.77 -14.40 -18.52
N ASP A 204 10.11 -13.77 -19.65
CA ASP A 204 11.40 -13.09 -19.83
C ASP A 204 11.66 -12.00 -18.77
N THR A 205 10.60 -11.38 -18.25
CA THR A 205 10.70 -10.37 -17.20
C THR A 205 10.83 -10.98 -15.79
N ILE A 206 10.45 -12.24 -15.62
CA ILE A 206 10.42 -12.97 -14.34
C ILE A 206 11.70 -13.79 -14.14
N ILE A 207 12.17 -14.48 -15.18
CA ILE A 207 13.31 -15.42 -15.12
C ILE A 207 14.56 -14.81 -14.46
N PRO A 208 15.03 -13.59 -14.82
CA PRO A 208 16.24 -13.04 -14.22
C PRO A 208 16.13 -12.85 -12.70
N ALA A 209 14.94 -12.50 -12.21
CA ALA A 209 14.70 -12.35 -10.78
C ALA A 209 14.67 -13.70 -10.06
N LEU A 210 14.10 -14.74 -10.71
CA LEU A 210 14.10 -16.10 -10.17
C LEU A 210 15.51 -16.68 -10.09
N ASP A 211 16.32 -16.49 -11.13
CA ASP A 211 17.70 -16.97 -11.17
C ASP A 211 18.53 -16.30 -10.06
N LYS A 212 18.35 -14.99 -9.89
CA LYS A 212 18.99 -14.23 -8.80
C LYS A 212 18.53 -14.73 -7.43
N LEU A 213 17.22 -14.93 -7.24
CA LEU A 213 16.65 -15.46 -6.00
C LEU A 213 17.24 -16.82 -5.64
N TYR A 214 17.34 -17.72 -6.63
CA TYR A 214 17.90 -19.04 -6.43
C TYR A 214 19.41 -18.98 -6.06
N ALA A 215 20.20 -18.19 -6.78
CA ALA A 215 21.61 -17.98 -6.46
C ALA A 215 21.80 -17.48 -5.02
N GLN A 216 21.01 -16.49 -4.61
CA GLN A 216 21.03 -15.95 -3.25
C GLN A 216 20.55 -16.97 -2.19
N LEU A 217 19.61 -17.86 -2.55
CA LEU A 217 19.18 -18.94 -1.67
C LEU A 217 20.31 -19.95 -1.41
N LEU A 218 21.09 -20.28 -2.45
CA LEU A 218 22.25 -21.14 -2.30
C LEU A 218 23.36 -20.49 -1.46
N ASP A 219 23.63 -19.20 -1.66
CA ASP A 219 24.55 -18.45 -0.81
C ASP A 219 24.07 -18.43 0.65
N LYS A 220 22.77 -18.22 0.87
CA LYS A 220 22.18 -18.26 2.21
C LYS A 220 22.27 -19.64 2.87
N LYS A 221 22.19 -20.70 2.10
CA LYS A 221 22.34 -22.08 2.58
C LYS A 221 23.71 -22.33 3.22
N GLU A 222 24.76 -21.68 2.68
CA GLU A 222 26.13 -21.76 3.17
C GLU A 222 26.48 -20.61 4.16
N ALA A 223 25.48 -19.82 4.57
CA ALA A 223 25.70 -18.65 5.42
C ALA A 223 26.27 -19.02 6.80
N VAL A 224 27.15 -18.17 7.30
CA VAL A 224 27.74 -18.27 8.64
C VAL A 224 27.21 -17.16 9.55
N GLN A 225 27.23 -17.39 10.86
CA GLN A 225 26.85 -16.38 11.82
C GLN A 225 27.86 -15.22 11.83
N PRO A 226 27.40 -13.96 11.90
CA PRO A 226 28.29 -12.81 11.98
C PRO A 226 29.08 -12.84 13.29
N ILE A 227 30.33 -12.38 13.24
CA ILE A 227 31.17 -12.25 14.41
C ILE A 227 30.78 -11.01 15.19
N SER A 228 30.56 -11.13 16.50
CA SER A 228 30.26 -9.98 17.38
C SER A 228 31.47 -9.06 17.50
N GLY A 229 31.23 -7.75 17.54
CA GLY A 229 32.30 -6.75 17.69
C GLY A 229 32.01 -5.46 16.93
N TYR A 230 33.03 -4.58 16.86
CA TYR A 230 32.99 -3.38 16.04
C TYR A 230 33.54 -3.72 14.65
N HIS A 231 32.76 -3.43 13.65
CA HIS A 231 33.07 -3.70 12.24
C HIS A 231 32.75 -2.49 11.37
N ASP A 232 33.55 -2.28 10.33
CA ASP A 232 33.17 -1.38 9.25
C ASP A 232 32.08 -2.06 8.41
N VAL A 233 30.96 -1.37 8.21
CA VAL A 233 29.78 -1.92 7.52
C VAL A 233 29.46 -1.10 6.30
N ILE A 234 29.33 -1.76 5.15
CA ILE A 234 28.81 -1.17 3.91
C ILE A 234 27.37 -1.60 3.77
N LEU A 235 26.45 -0.62 3.79
CA LEU A 235 25.03 -0.86 3.56
C LEU A 235 24.74 -0.83 2.06
N ALA A 236 24.17 -1.91 1.53
CA ALA A 236 23.61 -1.91 0.18
C ALA A 236 22.40 -0.95 0.09
N SER A 237 22.02 -0.54 -1.14
CA SER A 237 20.97 0.43 -1.38
C SER A 237 19.66 0.15 -0.66
N ASP A 238 19.22 -1.11 -0.66
CA ASP A 238 17.95 -1.52 -0.05
C ASP A 238 17.97 -1.31 1.47
N LEU A 239 19.05 -1.77 2.13
CA LEU A 239 19.19 -1.59 3.58
C LEU A 239 19.45 -0.13 3.96
N ALA A 240 20.20 0.60 3.15
CA ALA A 240 20.42 2.04 3.36
C ALA A 240 19.11 2.82 3.25
N GLY A 241 18.23 2.45 2.31
CA GLY A 241 16.88 3.02 2.17
C GLY A 241 16.00 2.71 3.38
N ILE A 242 16.02 1.48 3.87
CA ILE A 242 15.29 1.10 5.10
C ILE A 242 15.80 1.90 6.31
N LEU A 243 17.13 2.00 6.49
CA LEU A 243 17.71 2.76 7.58
C LEU A 243 17.30 4.24 7.53
N ALA A 244 17.33 4.86 6.36
CA ALA A 244 16.88 6.25 6.19
C ALA A 244 15.38 6.39 6.49
N HIS A 245 14.54 5.45 6.07
CA HIS A 245 13.11 5.41 6.37
C HIS A 245 12.86 5.34 7.88
N GLU A 246 13.46 4.40 8.57
CA GLU A 246 13.25 4.19 10.01
C GLU A 246 13.84 5.34 10.86
N ALA A 247 15.05 5.79 10.55
CA ALA A 247 15.73 6.78 11.36
C ALA A 247 15.21 8.23 11.14
N ILE A 248 14.87 8.58 9.92
CA ILE A 248 14.49 9.94 9.54
C ILE A 248 13.02 10.00 9.09
N GLY A 249 12.59 9.08 8.23
CA GLY A 249 11.25 9.09 7.64
C GLY A 249 10.16 9.17 8.70
N HIS A 250 10.09 8.19 9.57
CA HIS A 250 9.07 8.16 10.64
C HIS A 250 9.17 9.33 11.61
N THR A 251 10.38 9.72 12.00
CA THR A 251 10.55 10.81 12.97
C THR A 251 10.09 12.17 12.45
N THR A 252 9.98 12.34 11.12
CA THR A 252 9.54 13.59 10.46
C THR A 252 8.07 13.57 10.04
N GLU A 253 7.33 12.48 10.26
CA GLU A 253 5.90 12.44 10.02
C GLU A 253 5.17 13.46 10.89
N ALA A 254 4.19 14.16 10.31
CA ALA A 254 3.56 15.31 10.96
C ALA A 254 2.85 14.96 12.28
N ASP A 255 2.26 13.78 12.39
CA ASP A 255 1.61 13.30 13.61
C ASP A 255 2.65 12.91 14.68
N ILE A 256 3.75 12.28 14.28
CA ILE A 256 4.86 11.91 15.16
C ILE A 256 5.57 13.18 15.67
N VAL A 257 5.80 14.18 14.79
CA VAL A 257 6.36 15.49 15.17
C VAL A 257 5.45 16.19 16.20
N ARG A 258 4.13 16.18 15.98
CA ARG A 258 3.16 16.77 16.94
C ARG A 258 3.05 15.99 18.24
N ALA A 259 3.37 14.72 18.24
CA ALA A 259 3.44 13.87 19.44
C ALA A 259 4.75 14.04 20.23
N GLY A 260 5.67 14.90 19.78
CA GLY A 260 6.91 15.24 20.51
C GLY A 260 8.16 14.53 20.00
N SER A 261 8.20 14.15 18.73
CA SER A 261 9.42 13.64 18.10
C SER A 261 10.56 14.65 18.21
N VAL A 262 11.78 14.15 18.36
CA VAL A 262 13.02 14.95 18.31
C VAL A 262 13.12 15.79 17.02
N ALA A 263 12.52 15.36 15.93
CA ALA A 263 12.51 16.08 14.66
C ALA A 263 11.74 17.43 14.73
N ALA A 264 10.85 17.62 15.70
CA ALA A 264 10.13 18.88 15.88
C ALA A 264 11.08 20.08 16.02
N ASP A 265 12.20 19.90 16.72
CA ASP A 265 13.20 20.94 16.97
C ASP A 265 14.11 21.22 15.77
N TYR A 266 14.06 20.40 14.75
CA TYR A 266 14.92 20.49 13.56
C TYR A 266 14.24 21.03 12.31
N LEU A 267 13.02 21.52 12.42
CA LEU A 267 12.33 22.12 11.28
C LEU A 267 13.17 23.26 10.68
N ASN A 268 13.42 23.21 9.38
CA ASN A 268 14.30 24.12 8.62
C ASN A 268 15.78 24.11 9.03
N LYS A 269 16.24 23.10 9.77
CA LYS A 269 17.66 22.91 10.10
C LYS A 269 18.24 21.77 9.27
N LYS A 270 19.54 21.83 9.02
CA LYS A 270 20.27 20.74 8.35
C LYS A 270 20.45 19.58 9.33
N VAL A 271 19.96 18.40 8.96
CA VAL A 271 19.97 17.17 9.78
C VAL A 271 20.86 16.06 9.21
N ALA A 272 21.36 16.22 8.00
CA ALA A 272 22.22 15.24 7.34
C ALA A 272 23.31 15.93 6.50
N SER A 273 24.25 15.17 5.98
CA SER A 273 25.25 15.69 5.03
C SER A 273 24.60 16.00 3.67
N ASP A 274 25.30 16.78 2.84
CA ASP A 274 24.84 17.13 1.49
C ASP A 274 24.83 15.93 0.53
N LEU A 275 25.34 14.78 0.96
CA LEU A 275 25.35 13.53 0.20
C LEU A 275 24.05 12.72 0.35
N ILE A 276 23.16 13.13 1.27
CA ILE A 276 21.92 12.41 1.56
C ILE A 276 20.73 13.22 1.07
N THR A 277 19.89 12.59 0.25
CA THR A 277 18.56 13.05 -0.13
C THR A 277 17.55 11.98 0.28
N LEU A 278 16.51 12.38 1.01
CA LEU A 278 15.40 11.52 1.44
C LEU A 278 14.10 12.01 0.81
#